data_76c042bec86d90c057d29164682565e4
#
_entry.id   76c042bec86d90c057d29164682565e4
#
_cell.length_a   1.000
_cell.length_b   1.000
_cell.length_c   1.000
_cell.angle_alpha   90.00
_cell.angle_beta   90.00
_cell.angle_gamma   90.00
#
_symmetry.space_group_name_H-M   'P 1'
#
loop_
_entity.id
_entity.type
_entity.pdbx_description
1 polymer ?
#
loop_
_entity_poly.entity_id
_entity_poly.type
_entity_poly.pdbx_seq_one_letter_code
_entity_poly.pdbx_strand_id
1 'polypeptide(L)'
;MGLFSRWAINILFVSCIAVYGVGLFLDVMEVDAAQYASISGEMANTGEYLQVKSRGQDYLDKPPLLFWVSSIWIKWFGPHNWAFKLSSFLFSILGIVSTYKLGHLLYNKRIGFVAAIMLATCQAYFLFNHDVRTDTILTGAVIFGVWQIMAFIFYRDAWHLVGGFFGIGLGMLTKGPIALMVPVLAFGSYFIGRKRYKDLFRWEWLAGIAIVLVMLSPMLYGLYEQYDKHPEKEMLFMSDAGNRTETGVSGIKFYFWTQSFGRITGENVWKDNSPPTFFIDTFLWSFLPWALLAVWAIIWRMYNTSIDLFKNRKKQEWLTLGGFVLPFIAFSTSSYKLPHYIFVLFPFAAIITAEFVLRVLFEKPRWWGNIMLVLQSVLVVGLASATLLLLIVAFPTKNLLVWVVFVGLMGVAISSLFSKSRVNQIVLSSALALIAANWVLNTHVYPELFKYQPGRWAAEYVLEKKLPKDQLFIGPSHGFFSYCFYADGAFAEATEVNIRPLLSQGKPVWVYANKEYFEYYKAKYPNVQAEAVFPSYHISQLTPAFLNPATREAQIEEQYLVKIEAK
;
A
#
# COMPACT_ATOMS: atom_id res chain seq x y z
N MET A 1 -1.77 2.96 36.49
CA MET A 1 -0.81 1.92 36.11
C MET A 1 -0.99 1.59 34.65
N GLY A 2 0.10 1.50 33.86
CA GLY A 2 0.05 1.24 32.43
C GLY A 2 -0.45 -0.18 32.12
N LEU A 3 -1.07 -0.36 30.96
CA LEU A 3 -1.49 -1.68 30.46
C LEU A 3 -0.29 -2.64 30.29
N PHE A 4 0.86 -2.07 29.98
CA PHE A 4 2.12 -2.79 29.73
C PHE A 4 3.21 -2.25 30.66
N SER A 5 4.20 -3.09 30.95
CA SER A 5 5.44 -2.63 31.58
C SER A 5 6.24 -1.72 30.63
N ARG A 6 7.09 -0.85 31.17
CA ARG A 6 8.00 -0.01 30.36
C ARG A 6 8.89 -0.87 29.43
N TRP A 7 9.36 -1.98 29.94
CA TRP A 7 10.16 -2.94 29.18
C TRP A 7 9.40 -3.49 27.96
N ALA A 8 8.13 -3.93 28.12
CA ALA A 8 7.32 -4.44 27.03
C ALA A 8 7.07 -3.37 25.95
N ILE A 9 6.80 -2.12 26.36
CA ILE A 9 6.65 -1.00 25.44
C ILE A 9 7.93 -0.75 24.66
N ASN A 10 9.08 -0.73 25.33
CA ASN A 10 10.37 -0.49 24.66
C ASN A 10 10.71 -1.58 23.65
N ILE A 11 10.54 -2.86 23.99
CA ILE A 11 10.79 -3.94 23.05
C ILE A 11 9.87 -3.81 21.82
N LEU A 12 8.57 -3.62 22.05
CA LEU A 12 7.60 -3.50 20.97
C LEU A 12 7.94 -2.32 20.05
N PHE A 13 8.27 -1.18 20.63
CA PHE A 13 8.61 0.02 19.87
C PHE A 13 9.90 -0.14 19.07
N VAL A 14 10.99 -0.57 19.72
CA VAL A 14 12.29 -0.74 19.07
C VAL A 14 12.23 -1.81 17.98
N SER A 15 11.61 -2.96 18.25
CA SER A 15 11.50 -4.03 17.26
C SER A 15 10.61 -3.64 16.07
N CYS A 16 9.51 -2.93 16.32
CA CYS A 16 8.65 -2.42 15.27
C CYS A 16 9.41 -1.43 14.37
N ILE A 17 10.09 -0.43 14.96
CA ILE A 17 10.90 0.54 14.20
C ILE A 17 12.01 -0.18 13.41
N ALA A 18 12.67 -1.16 14.00
CA ALA A 18 13.73 -1.91 13.30
C ALA A 18 13.19 -2.61 12.05
N VAL A 19 12.05 -3.30 12.15
CA VAL A 19 11.44 -3.99 11.02
C VAL A 19 10.96 -3.01 9.94
N TYR A 20 10.35 -1.90 10.34
CA TYR A 20 9.95 -0.84 9.40
C TYR A 20 11.17 -0.22 8.72
N GLY A 21 12.23 0.07 9.50
CA GLY A 21 13.48 0.64 8.97
C GLY A 21 14.16 -0.26 7.94
N VAL A 22 14.29 -1.57 8.23
CA VAL A 22 14.84 -2.54 7.26
C VAL A 22 14.00 -2.59 5.99
N GLY A 23 12.68 -2.53 6.09
CA GLY A 23 11.78 -2.53 4.94
C GLY A 23 12.01 -1.38 3.95
N LEU A 24 12.53 -0.24 4.42
CA LEU A 24 12.86 0.90 3.53
C LEU A 24 14.01 0.58 2.56
N PHE A 25 14.94 -0.29 2.95
CA PHE A 25 16.12 -0.63 2.14
C PHE A 25 15.89 -1.80 1.18
N LEU A 26 14.78 -2.51 1.29
CA LEU A 26 14.40 -3.54 0.33
C LEU A 26 14.25 -2.95 -1.07
N ASP A 27 14.47 -3.75 -2.09
CA ASP A 27 14.25 -3.34 -3.48
C ASP A 27 12.80 -2.93 -3.74
N VAL A 28 12.60 -2.14 -4.77
CA VAL A 28 11.26 -1.70 -5.20
C VAL A 28 10.58 -2.84 -5.94
N MET A 29 9.39 -3.22 -5.50
CA MET A 29 8.65 -4.36 -6.02
C MET A 29 7.94 -4.02 -7.35
N GLU A 30 8.07 -4.89 -8.38
CA GLU A 30 7.22 -4.85 -9.57
C GLU A 30 5.77 -5.27 -9.19
N VAL A 31 4.72 -4.76 -9.81
CA VAL A 31 4.73 -3.83 -10.96
C VAL A 31 4.45 -2.39 -10.48
N ASP A 32 3.44 -2.16 -9.65
CA ASP A 32 2.92 -0.83 -9.31
C ASP A 32 3.94 0.04 -8.54
N ALA A 33 4.61 -0.52 -7.51
CA ALA A 33 5.58 0.26 -6.73
C ALA A 33 6.77 0.68 -7.61
N ALA A 34 7.22 -0.19 -8.52
CA ALA A 34 8.28 0.13 -9.47
C ALA A 34 7.85 1.19 -10.48
N GLN A 35 6.60 1.13 -10.96
CA GLN A 35 6.02 2.17 -11.82
C GLN A 35 6.00 3.52 -11.11
N TYR A 36 5.54 3.56 -9.85
CA TYR A 36 5.50 4.81 -9.08
C TYR A 36 6.90 5.35 -8.78
N ALA A 37 7.88 4.46 -8.55
CA ALA A 37 9.28 4.84 -8.37
C ALA A 37 9.86 5.43 -9.67
N SER A 38 9.63 4.79 -10.81
CA SER A 38 10.04 5.27 -12.13
C SER A 38 9.45 6.65 -12.45
N ILE A 39 8.13 6.84 -12.25
CA ILE A 39 7.45 8.13 -12.44
C ILE A 39 8.05 9.21 -11.51
N SER A 40 8.29 8.87 -10.23
CA SER A 40 8.88 9.82 -9.27
C SER A 40 10.31 10.19 -9.64
N GLY A 41 11.10 9.24 -10.15
CA GLY A 41 12.46 9.47 -10.66
C GLY A 41 12.45 10.36 -11.91
N GLU A 42 11.59 10.05 -12.88
CA GLU A 42 11.40 10.88 -14.09
C GLU A 42 11.01 12.31 -13.73
N MET A 43 10.05 12.47 -12.81
CA MET A 43 9.62 13.78 -12.31
C MET A 43 10.76 14.54 -11.59
N ALA A 44 11.59 13.85 -10.81
CA ALA A 44 12.75 14.45 -10.14
C ALA A 44 13.80 14.95 -11.13
N ASN A 45 14.01 14.22 -12.24
CA ASN A 45 15.00 14.52 -13.27
C ASN A 45 14.53 15.63 -14.23
N THR A 46 13.26 15.60 -14.64
CA THR A 46 12.71 16.58 -15.60
C THR A 46 12.28 17.89 -14.95
N GLY A 47 11.86 17.86 -13.66
CA GLY A 47 11.24 18.99 -12.99
C GLY A 47 9.79 19.24 -13.40
N GLU A 48 9.18 18.35 -14.15
CA GLU A 48 7.78 18.43 -14.61
C GLU A 48 6.83 17.92 -13.52
N TYR A 49 6.31 18.83 -12.69
CA TYR A 49 5.44 18.47 -11.57
C TYR A 49 3.94 18.53 -11.89
N LEU A 50 3.54 19.33 -12.89
CA LEU A 50 2.12 19.52 -13.22
C LEU A 50 1.58 18.40 -14.12
N GLN A 51 2.39 17.93 -15.07
CA GLN A 51 2.03 16.86 -15.98
C GLN A 51 2.71 15.56 -15.55
N VAL A 52 1.90 14.57 -15.21
CA VAL A 52 2.45 13.26 -14.80
C VAL A 52 2.76 12.46 -16.05
N LYS A 53 3.99 11.97 -16.15
CA LYS A 53 4.48 11.13 -17.25
C LYS A 53 5.07 9.83 -16.72
N SER A 54 4.96 8.77 -17.50
CA SER A 54 5.59 7.48 -17.28
C SER A 54 6.33 7.07 -18.55
N ARG A 55 7.64 7.01 -18.48
CA ARG A 55 8.51 6.72 -19.65
C ARG A 55 8.29 7.70 -20.81
N GLY A 56 8.13 8.97 -20.48
CA GLY A 56 7.87 10.04 -21.45
C GLY A 56 6.44 10.12 -21.97
N GLN A 57 5.59 9.13 -21.66
CA GLN A 57 4.18 9.09 -22.08
C GLN A 57 3.27 9.69 -21.01
N ASP A 58 2.15 10.25 -21.42
CA ASP A 58 1.14 10.78 -20.50
C ASP A 58 0.59 9.68 -19.58
N TYR A 59 0.48 9.97 -18.27
CA TYR A 59 0.01 9.03 -17.27
C TYR A 59 -1.16 9.61 -16.47
N LEU A 60 -2.34 8.99 -16.57
CA LEU A 60 -3.59 9.48 -15.99
C LEU A 60 -4.12 8.64 -14.82
N ASP A 61 -3.61 7.39 -14.63
CA ASP A 61 -4.22 6.42 -13.70
C ASP A 61 -4.19 6.85 -12.22
N LYS A 62 -3.18 7.59 -11.77
CA LYS A 62 -3.10 8.01 -10.36
C LYS A 62 -2.86 9.51 -10.21
N PRO A 63 -3.53 10.16 -9.22
CA PRO A 63 -3.24 11.54 -8.83
C PRO A 63 -1.80 11.71 -8.31
N PRO A 64 -1.23 12.94 -8.34
CA PRO A 64 0.21 13.16 -8.32
C PRO A 64 0.88 13.17 -6.95
N LEU A 65 0.17 13.17 -5.81
CA LEU A 65 0.80 13.45 -4.50
C LEU A 65 1.94 12.48 -4.15
N LEU A 66 1.77 11.18 -4.41
CA LEU A 66 2.85 10.21 -4.16
C LEU A 66 4.09 10.57 -4.97
N PHE A 67 3.92 10.90 -6.24
CA PHE A 67 5.02 11.26 -7.14
C PHE A 67 5.67 12.58 -6.72
N TRP A 68 4.91 13.61 -6.37
CA TRP A 68 5.41 14.88 -5.88
C TRP A 68 6.30 14.73 -4.66
N VAL A 69 5.81 14.02 -3.62
CA VAL A 69 6.55 13.87 -2.37
C VAL A 69 7.76 12.96 -2.54
N SER A 70 7.62 11.86 -3.29
CA SER A 70 8.74 10.93 -3.50
C SER A 70 9.80 11.51 -4.42
N SER A 71 9.43 12.31 -5.44
CA SER A 71 10.40 12.99 -6.32
C SER A 71 11.26 14.01 -5.58
N ILE A 72 10.72 14.69 -4.55
CA ILE A 72 11.51 15.61 -3.71
C ILE A 72 12.62 14.84 -2.98
N TRP A 73 12.30 13.69 -2.39
CA TRP A 73 13.30 12.87 -1.70
C TRP A 73 14.34 12.30 -2.66
N ILE A 74 13.90 11.83 -3.84
CA ILE A 74 14.80 11.34 -4.90
C ILE A 74 15.71 12.45 -5.40
N LYS A 75 15.18 13.65 -5.59
CA LYS A 75 15.97 14.82 -6.03
C LYS A 75 17.07 15.21 -5.02
N TRP A 76 16.80 15.07 -3.73
CA TRP A 76 17.78 15.43 -2.69
C TRP A 76 18.78 14.32 -2.39
N PHE A 77 18.36 13.08 -2.44
CA PHE A 77 19.14 11.93 -1.97
C PHE A 77 19.54 10.95 -3.07
N GLY A 78 19.04 11.12 -4.30
CA GLY A 78 19.22 10.18 -5.39
C GLY A 78 18.14 9.08 -5.46
N PRO A 79 18.13 8.26 -6.54
CA PRO A 79 17.14 7.22 -6.79
C PRO A 79 17.39 5.97 -5.91
N HIS A 80 17.40 6.16 -4.59
CA HIS A 80 17.57 5.09 -3.62
C HIS A 80 16.22 4.53 -3.16
N ASN A 81 16.19 3.24 -2.87
CA ASN A 81 15.01 2.54 -2.36
C ASN A 81 14.36 3.28 -1.19
N TRP A 82 15.15 3.64 -0.18
CA TRP A 82 14.68 4.31 1.01
C TRP A 82 14.15 5.72 0.73
N ALA A 83 14.76 6.46 -0.21
CA ALA A 83 14.32 7.81 -0.57
C ALA A 83 12.91 7.77 -1.20
N PHE A 84 12.68 6.86 -2.14
CA PHE A 84 11.35 6.65 -2.71
C PHE A 84 10.30 6.25 -1.65
N LYS A 85 10.66 5.32 -0.74
CA LYS A 85 9.74 4.76 0.26
C LYS A 85 9.48 5.68 1.46
N LEU A 86 10.30 6.71 1.67
CA LEU A 86 10.20 7.59 2.83
C LEU A 86 8.83 8.25 2.95
N SER A 87 8.19 8.61 1.83
CA SER A 87 6.83 9.16 1.81
C SER A 87 5.83 8.21 2.47
N SER A 88 5.80 6.95 2.05
CA SER A 88 4.93 5.92 2.62
C SER A 88 5.18 5.68 4.09
N PHE A 89 6.44 5.64 4.51
CA PHE A 89 6.83 5.49 5.91
C PHE A 89 6.29 6.64 6.78
N LEU A 90 6.46 7.88 6.35
CA LEU A 90 5.96 9.05 7.10
C LEU A 90 4.44 9.06 7.21
N PHE A 91 3.72 8.72 6.14
CA PHE A 91 2.27 8.62 6.18
C PHE A 91 1.77 7.41 6.98
N SER A 92 2.53 6.32 7.06
CA SER A 92 2.23 5.20 7.97
C SER A 92 2.31 5.65 9.43
N ILE A 93 3.35 6.40 9.80
CA ILE A 93 3.49 6.99 11.14
C ILE A 93 2.33 7.96 11.43
N LEU A 94 1.99 8.83 10.47
CA LEU A 94 0.86 9.75 10.60
C LEU A 94 -0.45 8.98 10.87
N GLY A 95 -0.67 7.88 10.16
CA GLY A 95 -1.83 7.00 10.34
C GLY A 95 -1.88 6.38 11.74
N ILE A 96 -0.77 5.85 12.24
CA ILE A 96 -0.66 5.25 13.58
C ILE A 96 -0.93 6.30 14.67
N VAL A 97 -0.30 7.48 14.58
CA VAL A 97 -0.49 8.58 15.53
C VAL A 97 -1.93 9.10 15.51
N SER A 98 -2.50 9.25 14.32
CA SER A 98 -3.88 9.71 14.16
C SER A 98 -4.90 8.72 14.72
N THR A 99 -4.65 7.42 14.54
CA THR A 99 -5.46 6.35 15.13
C THR A 99 -5.39 6.36 16.65
N TYR A 100 -4.18 6.54 17.22
CA TYR A 100 -4.03 6.75 18.65
C TYR A 100 -4.88 7.94 19.15
N LYS A 101 -4.73 9.10 18.50
CA LYS A 101 -5.41 10.33 18.87
C LYS A 101 -6.93 10.24 18.72
N LEU A 102 -7.42 9.63 17.65
CA LEU A 102 -8.85 9.40 17.44
C LEU A 102 -9.42 8.44 18.50
N GLY A 103 -8.77 7.31 18.73
CA GLY A 103 -9.18 6.34 19.75
C GLY A 103 -9.16 6.91 21.16
N HIS A 104 -8.15 7.78 21.47
CA HIS A 104 -8.10 8.53 22.72
C HIS A 104 -9.27 9.52 22.85
N LEU A 105 -9.57 10.25 21.79
CA LEU A 105 -10.64 11.25 21.77
C LEU A 105 -12.04 10.63 21.92
N LEU A 106 -12.27 9.50 21.22
CA LEU A 106 -13.56 8.81 21.26
C LEU A 106 -13.81 8.04 22.57
N TYR A 107 -12.74 7.54 23.19
CA TYR A 107 -12.82 6.67 24.37
C TYR A 107 -11.85 7.10 25.47
N ASN A 108 -10.59 6.65 25.41
CA ASN A 108 -9.55 6.97 26.38
C ASN A 108 -8.14 6.59 25.84
N LYS A 109 -7.09 7.01 26.60
CA LYS A 109 -5.68 6.76 26.24
C LYS A 109 -5.36 5.28 26.05
N ARG A 110 -5.98 4.38 26.83
CA ARG A 110 -5.69 2.94 26.76
C ARG A 110 -6.18 2.33 25.45
N ILE A 111 -7.40 2.67 25.05
CA ILE A 111 -8.00 2.20 23.79
C ILE A 111 -7.21 2.78 22.60
N GLY A 112 -6.92 4.08 22.61
CA GLY A 112 -6.10 4.69 21.56
C GLY A 112 -4.73 4.01 21.42
N PHE A 113 -4.06 3.71 22.54
CA PHE A 113 -2.73 3.08 22.52
C PHE A 113 -2.77 1.65 21.97
N VAL A 114 -3.75 0.84 22.38
CA VAL A 114 -3.92 -0.53 21.86
C VAL A 114 -4.31 -0.50 20.38
N ALA A 115 -5.17 0.42 19.96
CA ALA A 115 -5.52 0.60 18.55
C ALA A 115 -4.30 0.95 17.69
N ALA A 116 -3.44 1.85 18.17
CA ALA A 116 -2.19 2.19 17.50
C ALA A 116 -1.24 0.99 17.37
N ILE A 117 -1.12 0.17 18.45
CA ILE A 117 -0.34 -1.08 18.37
C ILE A 117 -0.94 -2.02 17.34
N MET A 118 -2.25 -2.25 17.37
CA MET A 118 -2.92 -3.15 16.42
C MET A 118 -2.73 -2.69 14.98
N LEU A 119 -2.83 -1.39 14.72
CA LEU A 119 -2.59 -0.85 13.38
C LEU A 119 -1.12 -0.98 12.97
N ALA A 120 -0.18 -0.59 13.84
CA ALA A 120 1.25 -0.65 13.57
C ALA A 120 1.77 -2.09 13.39
N THR A 121 1.07 -3.07 13.95
CA THR A 121 1.45 -4.49 13.91
C THR A 121 0.45 -5.33 13.13
N CYS A 122 -0.29 -4.77 12.18
CA CYS A 122 -1.02 -5.58 11.20
C CYS A 122 -0.17 -5.79 9.93
N GLN A 123 -0.39 -6.90 9.24
CA GLN A 123 0.42 -7.29 8.07
C GLN A 123 0.42 -6.23 6.97
N ALA A 124 -0.70 -5.59 6.71
CA ALA A 124 -0.80 -4.53 5.71
C ALA A 124 0.16 -3.36 5.98
N TYR A 125 0.34 -2.96 7.24
CA TYR A 125 1.21 -1.85 7.58
C TYR A 125 2.70 -2.18 7.41
N PHE A 126 3.10 -3.44 7.61
CA PHE A 126 4.44 -3.89 7.23
C PHE A 126 4.64 -3.86 5.71
N LEU A 127 3.64 -4.30 4.94
CA LEU A 127 3.68 -4.23 3.48
C LEU A 127 3.81 -2.81 2.95
N PHE A 128 3.15 -1.82 3.56
CA PHE A 128 3.20 -0.42 3.15
C PHE A 128 4.60 0.18 3.09
N ASN A 129 5.56 -0.37 3.82
CA ASN A 129 6.92 0.16 3.85
C ASN A 129 7.81 -0.37 2.73
N HIS A 130 7.46 -1.47 2.10
CA HIS A 130 8.25 -2.01 0.99
C HIS A 130 7.48 -2.08 -0.32
N ASP A 131 6.20 -2.40 -0.31
CA ASP A 131 5.33 -2.32 -1.48
C ASP A 131 4.55 -1.00 -1.46
N VAL A 132 5.22 0.06 -1.92
CA VAL A 132 4.66 1.43 -1.89
C VAL A 132 3.44 1.54 -2.77
N ARG A 133 2.32 1.88 -2.15
CA ARG A 133 1.03 2.11 -2.81
C ARG A 133 0.49 3.50 -2.49
N THR A 134 -0.33 4.04 -3.36
CA THR A 134 -1.08 5.27 -3.07
C THR A 134 -1.94 5.12 -1.83
N ASP A 135 -2.40 3.90 -1.54
CA ASP A 135 -3.24 3.56 -0.37
C ASP A 135 -2.57 3.81 0.97
N THR A 136 -1.24 3.78 1.03
CA THR A 136 -0.49 4.12 2.25
C THR A 136 -0.70 5.58 2.64
N ILE A 137 -0.48 6.49 1.67
CA ILE A 137 -0.67 7.93 1.87
C ILE A 137 -2.15 8.22 2.13
N LEU A 138 -3.04 7.62 1.33
CA LEU A 138 -4.48 7.73 1.52
C LEU A 138 -4.91 7.38 2.95
N THR A 139 -4.47 6.23 3.46
CA THR A 139 -4.83 5.75 4.81
C THR A 139 -4.37 6.74 5.87
N GLY A 140 -3.11 7.19 5.83
CA GLY A 140 -2.57 8.16 6.76
C GLY A 140 -3.29 9.50 6.70
N ALA A 141 -3.54 10.02 5.50
CA ALA A 141 -4.20 11.30 5.26
C ALA A 141 -5.68 11.27 5.69
N VAL A 142 -6.42 10.23 5.33
CA VAL A 142 -7.85 10.09 5.67
C VAL A 142 -8.05 9.98 7.18
N ILE A 143 -7.30 9.12 7.88
CA ILE A 143 -7.49 8.98 9.33
C ILE A 143 -7.01 10.23 10.09
N PHE A 144 -5.99 10.92 9.59
CA PHE A 144 -5.60 12.24 10.08
C PHE A 144 -6.75 13.24 9.92
N GLY A 145 -7.35 13.32 8.73
CA GLY A 145 -8.51 14.16 8.47
C GLY A 145 -9.68 13.86 9.40
N VAL A 146 -10.02 12.58 9.57
CA VAL A 146 -11.10 12.14 10.47
C VAL A 146 -10.80 12.50 11.92
N TRP A 147 -9.57 12.28 12.40
CA TRP A 147 -9.18 12.69 13.75
C TRP A 147 -9.34 14.20 13.95
N GLN A 148 -8.82 15.00 13.02
CA GLN A 148 -8.87 16.46 13.12
C GLN A 148 -10.30 16.99 13.05
N ILE A 149 -11.16 16.50 12.14
CA ILE A 149 -12.57 16.91 12.09
C ILE A 149 -13.29 16.51 13.38
N MET A 150 -13.01 15.33 13.93
CA MET A 150 -13.61 14.92 15.21
C MET A 150 -13.14 15.83 16.34
N ALA A 151 -11.87 16.22 16.39
CA ALA A 151 -11.32 17.18 17.33
C ALA A 151 -12.00 18.56 17.19
N PHE A 152 -12.24 19.03 15.97
CA PHE A 152 -13.04 20.24 15.71
C PHE A 152 -14.46 20.14 16.30
N ILE A 153 -15.13 19.00 16.15
CA ILE A 153 -16.47 18.80 16.70
C ILE A 153 -16.47 18.88 18.23
N PHE A 154 -15.40 18.40 18.88
CA PHE A 154 -15.25 18.42 20.35
C PHE A 154 -14.78 19.76 20.89
N TYR A 155 -13.73 20.35 20.31
CA TYR A 155 -13.02 21.51 20.86
C TYR A 155 -13.41 22.84 20.23
N ARG A 156 -14.02 22.83 19.02
CA ARG A 156 -14.42 24.00 18.26
C ARG A 156 -13.26 24.90 17.82
N ASP A 157 -12.06 24.35 17.73
CA ASP A 157 -10.88 25.05 17.29
C ASP A 157 -10.76 25.00 15.76
N ALA A 158 -10.64 26.15 15.11
CA ALA A 158 -10.58 26.30 13.66
C ALA A 158 -9.36 25.58 13.05
N TRP A 159 -8.25 25.49 13.77
CA TRP A 159 -7.07 24.74 13.28
C TRP A 159 -7.34 23.25 13.07
N HIS A 160 -8.20 22.68 13.88
CA HIS A 160 -8.65 21.31 13.67
C HIS A 160 -9.54 21.17 12.43
N LEU A 161 -10.35 22.18 12.09
CA LEU A 161 -11.09 22.20 10.82
C LEU A 161 -10.15 22.24 9.63
N VAL A 162 -9.19 23.18 9.65
CA VAL A 162 -8.17 23.32 8.60
C VAL A 162 -7.37 22.02 8.46
N GLY A 163 -6.85 21.48 9.56
CA GLY A 163 -6.10 20.21 9.54
C GLY A 163 -6.94 19.04 9.02
N GLY A 164 -8.23 19.00 9.34
CA GLY A 164 -9.15 17.97 8.87
C GLY A 164 -9.32 17.96 7.36
N PHE A 165 -9.64 19.11 6.78
CA PHE A 165 -9.81 19.21 5.34
C PHE A 165 -8.49 19.22 4.57
N PHE A 166 -7.39 19.66 5.20
CA PHE A 166 -6.05 19.44 4.67
C PHE A 166 -5.74 17.96 4.51
N GLY A 167 -6.04 17.13 5.52
CA GLY A 167 -5.89 15.67 5.43
C GLY A 167 -6.75 15.05 4.32
N ILE A 168 -8.01 15.48 4.17
CA ILE A 168 -8.88 15.04 3.08
C ILE A 168 -8.30 15.46 1.72
N GLY A 169 -7.82 16.71 1.59
CA GLY A 169 -7.18 17.22 0.37
C GLY A 169 -5.95 16.38 -0.03
N LEU A 170 -5.07 16.05 0.92
CA LEU A 170 -3.94 15.14 0.67
C LEU A 170 -4.41 13.76 0.19
N GLY A 171 -5.44 13.20 0.82
CA GLY A 171 -6.03 11.94 0.39
C GLY A 171 -6.61 12.02 -1.02
N MET A 172 -7.29 13.11 -1.37
CA MET A 172 -7.83 13.32 -2.72
C MET A 172 -6.71 13.49 -3.75
N LEU A 173 -5.64 14.23 -3.45
CA LEU A 173 -4.44 14.31 -4.30
C LEU A 173 -3.70 12.96 -4.45
N THR A 174 -4.07 11.95 -3.67
CA THR A 174 -3.44 10.61 -3.73
C THR A 174 -4.28 9.59 -4.51
N LYS A 175 -5.60 9.58 -4.28
CA LYS A 175 -6.49 8.55 -4.87
C LYS A 175 -7.89 9.07 -5.23
N GLY A 176 -8.08 10.39 -5.27
CA GLY A 176 -9.31 11.02 -5.70
C GLY A 176 -10.47 10.96 -4.69
N PRO A 177 -11.73 11.01 -5.16
CA PRO A 177 -12.93 11.16 -4.34
C PRO A 177 -13.15 10.14 -3.23
N ILE A 178 -12.51 8.98 -3.29
CA ILE A 178 -12.55 7.95 -2.22
C ILE A 178 -12.09 8.53 -0.87
N ALA A 179 -11.11 9.45 -0.90
CA ALA A 179 -10.61 10.11 0.31
C ALA A 179 -11.67 11.00 1.01
N LEU A 180 -12.65 11.48 0.26
CA LEU A 180 -13.80 12.22 0.81
C LEU A 180 -14.93 11.27 1.20
N MET A 181 -15.16 10.21 0.43
CA MET A 181 -16.25 9.24 0.68
C MET A 181 -16.15 8.60 2.07
N VAL A 182 -14.97 8.15 2.47
CA VAL A 182 -14.79 7.47 3.77
C VAL A 182 -15.13 8.38 4.96
N PRO A 183 -14.59 9.61 5.07
CA PRO A 183 -15.01 10.56 6.12
C PRO A 183 -16.49 10.92 6.06
N VAL A 184 -17.06 11.15 4.88
CA VAL A 184 -18.48 11.48 4.72
C VAL A 184 -19.38 10.36 5.28
N LEU A 185 -19.07 9.11 4.97
CA LEU A 185 -19.82 7.96 5.49
C LEU A 185 -19.62 7.79 7.00
N ALA A 186 -18.40 8.01 7.51
CA ALA A 186 -18.09 7.95 8.93
C ALA A 186 -18.84 9.02 9.72
N PHE A 187 -18.73 10.30 9.33
CA PHE A 187 -19.41 11.41 10.00
C PHE A 187 -20.93 11.40 9.78
N GLY A 188 -21.40 11.02 8.59
CA GLY A 188 -22.81 10.81 8.30
C GLY A 188 -23.43 9.82 9.29
N SER A 189 -22.80 8.66 9.49
CA SER A 189 -23.20 7.67 10.49
C SER A 189 -23.19 8.23 11.90
N TYR A 190 -22.15 8.99 12.27
CA TYR A 190 -22.03 9.60 13.59
C TYR A 190 -23.15 10.61 13.84
N PHE A 191 -23.43 11.52 12.92
CA PHE A 191 -24.46 12.55 13.09
C PHE A 191 -25.86 11.95 13.09
N ILE A 192 -26.14 11.01 12.20
CA ILE A 192 -27.44 10.32 12.12
C ILE A 192 -27.66 9.48 13.38
N GLY A 193 -26.69 8.63 13.75
CA GLY A 193 -26.81 7.74 14.90
C GLY A 193 -26.91 8.48 16.24
N ARG A 194 -26.34 9.70 16.34
CA ARG A 194 -26.45 10.59 17.50
C ARG A 194 -27.62 11.56 17.41
N LYS A 195 -28.41 11.52 16.35
CA LYS A 195 -29.52 12.46 16.08
C LYS A 195 -29.07 13.94 16.08
N ARG A 196 -27.87 14.18 15.56
CA ARG A 196 -27.25 15.51 15.44
C ARG A 196 -27.40 16.07 14.02
N TYR A 197 -28.59 16.01 13.45
CA TYR A 197 -28.87 16.36 12.06
C TYR A 197 -28.46 17.78 11.67
N LYS A 198 -28.51 18.74 12.60
CA LYS A 198 -28.07 20.14 12.39
C LYS A 198 -26.57 20.22 12.05
N ASP A 199 -25.78 19.29 12.57
CA ASP A 199 -24.33 19.30 12.29
C ASP A 199 -23.97 18.83 10.88
N LEU A 200 -24.91 18.18 10.16
CA LEU A 200 -24.74 17.85 8.74
C LEU A 200 -24.73 19.09 7.84
N PHE A 201 -25.41 20.17 8.23
CA PHE A 201 -25.61 21.36 7.43
C PHE A 201 -24.89 22.59 7.97
N ARG A 202 -23.68 22.39 8.53
CA ARG A 202 -22.89 23.48 9.06
C ARG A 202 -22.16 24.21 7.94
N TRP A 203 -22.13 25.55 8.03
CA TRP A 203 -21.44 26.40 7.04
C TRP A 203 -19.92 26.14 6.99
N GLU A 204 -19.32 25.69 8.13
CA GLU A 204 -17.89 25.38 8.22
C GLU A 204 -17.45 24.27 7.25
N TRP A 205 -18.37 23.40 6.84
CA TRP A 205 -18.08 22.43 5.79
C TRP A 205 -17.77 23.08 4.45
N LEU A 206 -18.42 24.22 4.12
CA LEU A 206 -18.13 24.98 2.89
C LEU A 206 -16.71 25.55 2.93
N ALA A 207 -16.27 26.09 4.10
CA ALA A 207 -14.88 26.53 4.27
C ALA A 207 -13.90 25.37 4.10
N GLY A 208 -14.24 24.18 4.61
CA GLY A 208 -13.46 22.98 4.41
C GLY A 208 -13.36 22.56 2.94
N ILE A 209 -14.48 22.58 2.20
CA ILE A 209 -14.51 22.29 0.76
C ILE A 209 -13.62 23.28 0.02
N ALA A 210 -13.66 24.58 0.36
CA ALA A 210 -12.79 25.57 -0.25
C ALA A 210 -11.30 25.25 -0.04
N ILE A 211 -10.90 24.80 1.15
CA ILE A 211 -9.52 24.36 1.43
C ILE A 211 -9.14 23.20 0.49
N VAL A 212 -10.00 22.20 0.36
CA VAL A 212 -9.74 21.06 -0.54
C VAL A 212 -9.61 21.52 -1.99
N LEU A 213 -10.50 22.40 -2.48
CA LEU A 213 -10.45 22.91 -3.86
C LEU A 213 -9.16 23.68 -4.14
N VAL A 214 -8.69 24.50 -3.19
CA VAL A 214 -7.40 25.18 -3.28
C VAL A 214 -6.25 24.18 -3.37
N MET A 215 -6.27 23.13 -2.58
CA MET A 215 -5.24 22.08 -2.62
C MET A 215 -5.25 21.29 -3.93
N LEU A 216 -6.42 21.04 -4.49
CA LEU A 216 -6.55 20.31 -5.76
C LEU A 216 -6.21 21.19 -6.98
N SER A 217 -6.24 22.51 -6.86
CA SER A 217 -6.13 23.42 -8.01
C SER A 217 -4.88 23.21 -8.87
N PRO A 218 -3.65 22.95 -8.36
CA PRO A 218 -2.50 22.69 -9.21
C PRO A 218 -2.66 21.41 -10.05
N MET A 219 -3.17 20.34 -9.44
CA MET A 219 -3.43 19.09 -10.14
C MET A 219 -4.53 19.24 -11.20
N LEU A 220 -5.64 19.92 -10.85
CA LEU A 220 -6.74 20.15 -11.79
C LEU A 220 -6.29 21.02 -12.98
N TYR A 221 -5.44 22.01 -12.72
CA TYR A 221 -4.83 22.79 -13.79
C TYR A 221 -3.92 21.93 -14.69
N GLY A 222 -3.09 21.06 -14.09
CA GLY A 222 -2.25 20.13 -14.84
C GLY A 222 -3.06 19.16 -15.70
N LEU A 223 -4.14 18.59 -15.17
CA LEU A 223 -5.05 17.71 -15.92
C LEU A 223 -5.72 18.44 -17.08
N TYR A 224 -6.19 19.66 -16.84
CA TYR A 224 -6.78 20.50 -17.89
C TYR A 224 -5.79 20.79 -19.01
N GLU A 225 -4.57 21.25 -18.69
CA GLU A 225 -3.51 21.53 -19.66
C GLU A 225 -3.05 20.29 -20.44
N GLN A 226 -2.97 19.13 -19.76
CA GLN A 226 -2.42 17.91 -20.37
C GLN A 226 -3.44 17.17 -21.24
N TYR A 227 -4.75 17.21 -20.88
CA TYR A 227 -5.79 16.40 -21.51
C TYR A 227 -6.94 17.22 -22.08
N ASP A 228 -7.60 18.05 -21.28
CA ASP A 228 -8.84 18.72 -21.68
C ASP A 228 -8.62 19.76 -22.79
N LYS A 229 -7.43 20.37 -22.86
CA LYS A 229 -7.02 21.25 -23.97
C LYS A 229 -6.63 20.52 -25.27
N HIS A 230 -6.44 19.20 -25.19
CA HIS A 230 -5.91 18.38 -26.27
C HIS A 230 -6.83 17.21 -26.59
N PRO A 231 -8.08 17.46 -27.04
CA PRO A 231 -9.05 16.41 -27.35
C PRO A 231 -8.61 15.49 -28.51
N GLU A 232 -7.61 15.91 -29.29
CA GLU A 232 -7.00 15.14 -30.36
C GLU A 232 -6.04 14.04 -29.87
N LYS A 233 -5.61 14.10 -28.60
CA LYS A 233 -4.68 13.13 -28.04
C LYS A 233 -5.32 11.76 -27.91
N GLU A 234 -4.54 10.74 -28.30
CA GLU A 234 -4.85 9.33 -28.07
C GLU A 234 -4.27 8.88 -26.74
N MET A 235 -5.12 8.31 -25.88
CA MET A 235 -4.71 7.71 -24.63
C MET A 235 -4.79 6.20 -24.72
N LEU A 236 -3.67 5.53 -24.44
CA LEU A 236 -3.59 4.08 -24.37
C LEU A 236 -3.87 3.60 -22.96
N PHE A 237 -5.02 2.98 -22.73
CA PHE A 237 -5.35 2.28 -21.50
C PHE A 237 -4.98 0.82 -21.63
N MET A 238 -4.04 0.40 -20.79
CA MET A 238 -3.56 -0.97 -20.78
C MET A 238 -4.34 -1.78 -19.73
N SER A 239 -4.88 -2.93 -20.08
CA SER A 239 -5.56 -3.84 -19.15
C SER A 239 -5.31 -5.30 -19.53
N ASP A 240 -5.49 -6.21 -18.58
CA ASP A 240 -5.39 -7.66 -18.82
C ASP A 240 -6.42 -8.16 -19.85
N ALA A 241 -7.50 -7.41 -20.07
CA ALA A 241 -8.52 -7.69 -21.08
C ALA A 241 -8.15 -7.18 -22.49
N GLY A 242 -6.97 -6.56 -22.66
CA GLY A 242 -6.48 -5.97 -23.90
C GLY A 242 -6.27 -4.45 -23.81
N ASN A 243 -5.46 -3.93 -24.72
CA ASN A 243 -5.17 -2.51 -24.81
C ASN A 243 -6.34 -1.79 -25.50
N ARG A 244 -6.73 -0.65 -24.97
CA ARG A 244 -7.77 0.21 -25.54
C ARG A 244 -7.24 1.62 -25.73
N THR A 245 -7.34 2.12 -26.96
CA THR A 245 -7.01 3.50 -27.30
C THR A 245 -8.30 4.32 -27.31
N GLU A 246 -8.31 5.44 -26.58
CA GLU A 246 -9.42 6.40 -26.55
C GLU A 246 -8.90 7.80 -26.92
N THR A 247 -9.69 8.52 -27.72
CA THR A 247 -9.47 9.94 -28.05
C THR A 247 -10.43 10.83 -27.27
N GLY A 248 -10.06 12.07 -27.02
CA GLY A 248 -10.93 13.05 -26.35
C GLY A 248 -11.14 12.76 -24.85
N VAL A 249 -10.16 12.13 -24.19
CA VAL A 249 -10.23 11.84 -22.77
C VAL A 249 -10.10 13.12 -21.96
N SER A 250 -11.13 13.46 -21.17
CA SER A 250 -11.05 14.56 -20.20
C SER A 250 -10.34 14.08 -18.93
N GLY A 251 -9.23 14.71 -18.58
CA GLY A 251 -8.49 14.43 -17.35
C GLY A 251 -9.31 14.74 -16.10
N ILE A 252 -10.08 15.82 -16.10
CA ILE A 252 -10.96 16.23 -14.99
C ILE A 252 -12.10 15.24 -14.81
N LYS A 253 -12.78 14.83 -15.88
CA LYS A 253 -13.85 13.80 -15.82
C LYS A 253 -13.29 12.46 -15.37
N PHE A 254 -12.11 12.08 -15.85
CA PHE A 254 -11.44 10.83 -15.44
C PHE A 254 -11.18 10.82 -13.93
N TYR A 255 -10.62 11.90 -13.39
CA TYR A 255 -10.30 12.03 -11.97
C TYR A 255 -11.55 11.98 -11.06
N PHE A 256 -12.60 12.76 -11.36
CA PHE A 256 -13.77 12.84 -10.48
C PHE A 256 -14.75 11.68 -10.68
N TRP A 257 -14.85 11.16 -11.89
CA TRP A 257 -15.89 10.17 -12.24
C TRP A 257 -15.33 8.81 -12.63
N THR A 258 -14.63 8.70 -13.75
CA THR A 258 -14.29 7.43 -14.38
C THR A 258 -13.48 6.51 -13.46
N GLN A 259 -12.45 7.06 -12.80
CA GLN A 259 -11.58 6.30 -11.91
C GLN A 259 -12.24 5.94 -10.57
N SER A 260 -13.25 6.65 -10.13
CA SER A 260 -13.89 6.48 -8.82
C SER A 260 -15.28 5.85 -8.93
N PHE A 261 -16.26 6.66 -9.30
CA PHE A 261 -17.66 6.20 -9.42
C PHE A 261 -17.88 5.30 -10.63
N GLY A 262 -17.16 5.51 -11.72
CA GLY A 262 -17.19 4.66 -12.91
C GLY A 262 -16.84 3.19 -12.62
N ARG A 263 -16.05 2.91 -11.58
CA ARG A 263 -15.76 1.54 -11.12
C ARG A 263 -16.98 0.86 -10.50
N ILE A 264 -17.89 1.61 -9.93
CA ILE A 264 -19.15 1.10 -9.36
C ILE A 264 -20.22 0.97 -10.44
N THR A 265 -20.31 1.97 -11.36
CA THR A 265 -21.33 2.00 -12.44
C THR A 265 -20.96 1.11 -13.63
N GLY A 266 -19.74 0.59 -13.70
CA GLY A 266 -19.27 -0.25 -14.80
C GLY A 266 -18.73 0.53 -16.02
N GLU A 267 -18.62 1.88 -15.93
CA GLU A 267 -18.01 2.74 -16.94
C GLU A 267 -16.47 2.73 -16.90
N ASN A 268 -15.88 1.82 -16.16
CA ASN A 268 -14.44 1.71 -15.95
C ASN A 268 -13.75 0.92 -17.08
N VAL A 269 -12.50 1.27 -17.36
CA VAL A 269 -11.63 0.57 -18.32
C VAL A 269 -11.22 -0.80 -17.79
N TRP A 270 -10.96 -0.89 -16.47
CA TRP A 270 -10.52 -2.12 -15.81
C TRP A 270 -11.70 -2.90 -15.22
N LYS A 271 -11.79 -4.17 -15.56
CA LYS A 271 -12.79 -5.11 -15.01
C LYS A 271 -12.08 -6.37 -14.56
N ASP A 272 -12.53 -6.94 -13.47
CA ASP A 272 -12.12 -8.25 -13.01
C ASP A 272 -13.35 -9.10 -12.61
N ASN A 273 -13.14 -10.41 -12.44
CA ASN A 273 -14.17 -11.35 -12.02
C ASN A 273 -14.07 -11.69 -10.52
N SER A 274 -13.46 -10.82 -9.71
CA SER A 274 -13.31 -11.06 -8.27
C SER A 274 -14.66 -11.24 -7.58
N PRO A 275 -14.80 -12.28 -6.73
CA PRO A 275 -16.07 -12.56 -6.05
C PRO A 275 -16.43 -11.44 -5.06
N PRO A 276 -17.70 -11.30 -4.67
CA PRO A 276 -18.11 -10.32 -3.65
C PRO A 276 -17.41 -10.50 -2.30
N THR A 277 -16.95 -11.71 -1.99
CA THR A 277 -16.21 -12.06 -0.76
C THR A 277 -14.73 -11.66 -0.78
N PHE A 278 -14.21 -11.20 -1.91
CA PHE A 278 -12.79 -10.88 -2.11
C PHE A 278 -12.18 -10.04 -0.97
N PHE A 279 -12.90 -9.01 -0.52
CA PHE A 279 -12.40 -8.16 0.56
C PHE A 279 -12.53 -8.79 1.96
N ILE A 280 -13.38 -9.81 2.13
CA ILE A 280 -13.41 -10.60 3.38
C ILE A 280 -12.12 -11.41 3.47
N ASP A 281 -11.77 -12.13 2.40
CA ASP A 281 -10.53 -12.91 2.33
C ASP A 281 -9.32 -11.99 2.50
N THR A 282 -9.32 -10.86 1.80
CA THR A 282 -8.27 -9.83 1.93
C THR A 282 -8.12 -9.34 3.38
N PHE A 283 -9.21 -9.01 4.05
CA PHE A 283 -9.19 -8.53 5.43
C PHE A 283 -8.61 -9.57 6.39
N LEU A 284 -8.93 -10.84 6.19
CA LEU A 284 -8.47 -11.92 7.07
C LEU A 284 -6.95 -12.07 7.09
N TRP A 285 -6.27 -11.99 5.94
CA TRP A 285 -4.80 -12.10 5.94
C TRP A 285 -4.10 -10.76 6.18
N SER A 286 -4.63 -9.67 5.66
CA SER A 286 -3.94 -8.37 5.70
C SER A 286 -4.06 -7.66 7.06
N PHE A 287 -5.10 -7.97 7.85
CA PHE A 287 -5.23 -7.48 9.23
C PHE A 287 -4.74 -8.49 10.29
N LEU A 288 -4.02 -9.55 9.90
CA LEU A 288 -3.34 -10.44 10.85
C LEU A 288 -2.40 -9.62 11.76
N PRO A 289 -2.24 -9.98 13.04
CA PRO A 289 -2.88 -11.10 13.76
C PRO A 289 -4.25 -10.75 14.35
N TRP A 290 -4.80 -9.58 14.04
CA TRP A 290 -5.99 -9.00 14.66
C TRP A 290 -7.29 -9.36 13.97
N ALA A 291 -7.25 -9.94 12.77
CA ALA A 291 -8.39 -10.13 11.88
C ALA A 291 -9.58 -10.85 12.55
N LEU A 292 -9.35 -11.98 13.22
CA LEU A 292 -10.42 -12.74 13.88
C LEU A 292 -11.06 -11.97 15.03
N LEU A 293 -10.24 -11.27 15.82
CA LEU A 293 -10.74 -10.39 16.89
C LEU A 293 -11.51 -9.20 16.31
N ALA A 294 -11.07 -8.66 15.18
CA ALA A 294 -11.74 -7.56 14.50
C ALA A 294 -13.09 -7.97 13.93
N VAL A 295 -13.18 -9.12 13.27
CA VAL A 295 -14.47 -9.65 12.79
C VAL A 295 -15.45 -9.82 13.96
N TRP A 296 -15.00 -10.43 15.06
CA TRP A 296 -15.82 -10.59 16.26
C TRP A 296 -16.23 -9.23 16.84
N ALA A 297 -15.30 -8.29 16.94
CA ALA A 297 -15.55 -6.94 17.46
C ALA A 297 -16.56 -6.16 16.59
N ILE A 298 -16.45 -6.24 15.27
CA ILE A 298 -17.35 -5.56 14.32
C ILE A 298 -18.77 -6.14 14.44
N ILE A 299 -18.91 -7.48 14.41
CA ILE A 299 -20.22 -8.15 14.57
C ILE A 299 -20.85 -7.78 15.92
N TRP A 300 -20.07 -7.84 17.00
CA TRP A 300 -20.54 -7.48 18.33
C TRP A 300 -20.98 -6.01 18.41
N ARG A 301 -20.22 -5.12 17.77
CA ARG A 301 -20.55 -3.69 17.69
C ARG A 301 -21.83 -3.46 16.88
N MET A 302 -21.98 -4.10 15.72
CA MET A 302 -23.18 -4.03 14.90
C MET A 302 -24.42 -4.48 15.69
N TYR A 303 -24.33 -5.62 16.38
CA TYR A 303 -25.41 -6.14 17.23
C TYR A 303 -25.82 -5.14 18.32
N ASN A 304 -24.88 -4.62 19.10
CA ASN A 304 -25.19 -3.66 20.16
C ASN A 304 -25.74 -2.33 19.62
N THR A 305 -25.23 -1.88 18.48
CA THR A 305 -25.71 -0.68 17.81
C THR A 305 -27.14 -0.84 17.32
N SER A 306 -27.51 -1.99 16.78
CA SER A 306 -28.87 -2.32 16.38
C SER A 306 -29.82 -2.31 17.60
N ILE A 307 -29.43 -2.93 18.72
CA ILE A 307 -30.22 -2.90 19.97
C ILE A 307 -30.44 -1.45 20.45
N ASP A 308 -29.40 -0.62 20.41
CA ASP A 308 -29.51 0.77 20.86
C ASP A 308 -30.42 1.60 19.95
N LEU A 309 -30.43 1.33 18.64
CA LEU A 309 -31.41 1.91 17.71
C LEU A 309 -32.86 1.54 18.08
N PHE A 310 -33.14 0.24 18.25
CA PHE A 310 -34.47 -0.24 18.62
C PHE A 310 -34.95 0.31 19.99
N LYS A 311 -34.03 0.42 20.95
CA LYS A 311 -34.32 0.93 22.31
C LYS A 311 -34.17 2.45 22.41
N ASN A 312 -33.96 3.16 21.32
CA ASN A 312 -33.75 4.61 21.25
C ASN A 312 -32.63 5.13 22.21
N ARG A 313 -31.59 4.34 22.42
CA ARG A 313 -30.45 4.67 23.28
C ARG A 313 -29.33 5.26 22.43
N LYS A 314 -28.57 6.24 22.98
CA LYS A 314 -27.45 6.90 22.30
C LYS A 314 -26.07 6.46 22.84
N LYS A 315 -25.94 5.20 23.26
CA LYS A 315 -24.76 4.72 23.99
C LYS A 315 -23.58 4.40 23.11
N GLN A 316 -23.83 3.91 21.89
CA GLN A 316 -22.76 3.44 21.01
C GLN A 316 -22.10 4.58 20.24
N GLU A 317 -20.83 4.39 19.94
CA GLU A 317 -20.07 5.24 19.04
C GLU A 317 -20.31 4.75 17.60
N TRP A 318 -20.64 5.67 16.69
CA TRP A 318 -21.07 5.39 15.32
C TRP A 318 -20.03 5.71 14.28
N LEU A 319 -19.03 6.58 14.60
CA LEU A 319 -18.04 7.06 13.64
C LEU A 319 -17.21 5.91 13.09
N THR A 320 -16.65 5.09 13.99
CA THR A 320 -15.75 4.00 13.58
C THR A 320 -16.51 2.88 12.88
N LEU A 321 -17.72 2.54 13.38
CA LEU A 321 -18.54 1.52 12.74
C LEU A 321 -18.97 1.93 11.32
N GLY A 322 -19.51 3.16 11.17
CA GLY A 322 -19.91 3.68 9.87
C GLY A 322 -18.74 3.87 8.92
N GLY A 323 -17.60 4.36 9.45
CA GLY A 323 -16.36 4.52 8.69
C GLY A 323 -15.71 3.21 8.24
N PHE A 324 -16.04 2.09 8.86
CA PHE A 324 -15.60 0.75 8.39
C PHE A 324 -16.66 0.09 7.51
N VAL A 325 -17.88 -0.11 8.00
CA VAL A 325 -18.87 -0.99 7.38
C VAL A 325 -19.40 -0.42 6.06
N LEU A 326 -19.74 0.87 6.02
CA LEU A 326 -20.36 1.45 4.83
C LEU A 326 -19.37 1.52 3.64
N PRO A 327 -18.11 2.00 3.81
CA PRO A 327 -17.15 1.94 2.71
C PRO A 327 -16.75 0.50 2.36
N PHE A 328 -16.69 -0.42 3.32
CA PHE A 328 -16.41 -1.83 3.04
C PHE A 328 -17.44 -2.44 2.10
N ILE A 329 -18.73 -2.17 2.33
CA ILE A 329 -19.81 -2.58 1.44
C ILE A 329 -19.66 -1.91 0.07
N ALA A 330 -19.42 -0.59 0.03
CA ALA A 330 -19.25 0.15 -1.22
C ALA A 330 -18.09 -0.39 -2.06
N PHE A 331 -16.95 -0.72 -1.46
CA PHE A 331 -15.83 -1.33 -2.18
C PHE A 331 -16.15 -2.74 -2.67
N SER A 332 -16.91 -3.53 -1.88
CA SER A 332 -17.29 -4.89 -2.25
C SER A 332 -18.22 -4.96 -3.47
N THR A 333 -18.92 -3.86 -3.80
CA THR A 333 -19.76 -3.75 -5.00
C THR A 333 -19.00 -3.28 -6.25
N SER A 334 -17.71 -2.89 -6.11
CA SER A 334 -16.89 -2.46 -7.25
C SER A 334 -16.67 -3.58 -8.26
N SER A 335 -16.64 -3.22 -9.56
CA SER A 335 -16.34 -4.14 -10.67
C SER A 335 -14.86 -4.47 -10.83
N TYR A 336 -13.97 -3.76 -10.14
CA TYR A 336 -12.53 -4.00 -10.11
C TYR A 336 -12.01 -3.89 -8.68
N LYS A 337 -11.32 -4.93 -8.21
CA LYS A 337 -10.89 -5.06 -6.82
C LYS A 337 -9.42 -5.39 -6.72
N LEU A 338 -8.71 -4.62 -5.88
CA LEU A 338 -7.33 -4.92 -5.48
C LEU A 338 -7.23 -4.99 -3.95
N PRO A 339 -6.39 -5.86 -3.39
CA PRO A 339 -6.33 -6.09 -1.94
C PRO A 339 -6.17 -4.82 -1.11
N HIS A 340 -5.34 -3.89 -1.56
CA HIS A 340 -5.01 -2.68 -0.83
C HIS A 340 -6.15 -1.64 -0.75
N TYR A 341 -7.26 -1.80 -1.49
CA TYR A 341 -8.36 -0.82 -1.47
C TYR A 341 -9.03 -0.68 -0.10
N ILE A 342 -9.10 -1.76 0.68
CA ILE A 342 -9.73 -1.73 2.01
C ILE A 342 -8.80 -1.24 3.13
N PHE A 343 -7.52 -1.00 2.86
CA PHE A 343 -6.55 -0.65 3.90
C PHE A 343 -6.83 0.69 4.57
N VAL A 344 -7.48 1.62 3.86
CA VAL A 344 -7.97 2.90 4.40
C VAL A 344 -8.97 2.72 5.56
N LEU A 345 -9.58 1.53 5.69
CA LEU A 345 -10.55 1.20 6.73
C LEU A 345 -9.90 0.63 8.01
N PHE A 346 -8.64 0.20 7.95
CA PHE A 346 -7.96 -0.48 9.04
C PHE A 346 -7.80 0.35 10.31
N PRO A 347 -7.59 1.68 10.27
CA PRO A 347 -7.61 2.50 11.47
C PRO A 347 -8.93 2.40 12.26
N PHE A 348 -10.08 2.35 11.57
CA PHE A 348 -11.37 2.18 12.20
C PHE A 348 -11.52 0.78 12.80
N ALA A 349 -11.12 -0.26 12.07
CA ALA A 349 -11.11 -1.64 12.57
C ALA A 349 -10.22 -1.77 13.81
N ALA A 350 -9.05 -1.16 13.82
CA ALA A 350 -8.13 -1.17 14.97
C ALA A 350 -8.77 -0.55 16.22
N ILE A 351 -9.46 0.59 16.08
CA ILE A 351 -10.15 1.24 17.21
C ILE A 351 -11.30 0.38 17.73
N ILE A 352 -12.13 -0.18 16.84
CA ILE A 352 -13.24 -1.08 17.22
C ILE A 352 -12.71 -2.31 17.94
N THR A 353 -11.64 -2.91 17.43
CA THR A 353 -11.03 -4.12 17.99
C THR A 353 -10.40 -3.85 19.34
N ALA A 354 -9.67 -2.73 19.50
CA ALA A 354 -9.03 -2.36 20.74
C ALA A 354 -10.07 -2.08 21.85
N GLU A 355 -11.16 -1.39 21.51
CA GLU A 355 -12.27 -1.14 22.44
C GLU A 355 -12.92 -2.46 22.89
N PHE A 356 -13.22 -3.34 21.94
CA PHE A 356 -13.83 -4.62 22.22
C PHE A 356 -12.94 -5.52 23.10
N VAL A 357 -11.66 -5.66 22.75
CA VAL A 357 -10.71 -6.48 23.51
C VAL A 357 -10.58 -5.98 24.94
N LEU A 358 -10.36 -4.67 25.15
CA LEU A 358 -10.23 -4.12 26.50
C LEU A 358 -11.52 -4.24 27.29
N ARG A 359 -12.68 -4.00 26.66
CA ARG A 359 -13.98 -4.18 27.31
C ARG A 359 -14.20 -5.63 27.72
N VAL A 360 -13.89 -6.60 26.87
CA VAL A 360 -14.02 -8.02 27.21
C VAL A 360 -13.11 -8.38 28.38
N LEU A 361 -11.87 -7.92 28.39
CA LEU A 361 -10.90 -8.27 29.42
C LEU A 361 -11.21 -7.65 30.78
N PHE A 362 -11.86 -6.48 30.84
CA PHE A 362 -12.10 -5.78 32.09
C PHE A 362 -13.55 -5.83 32.57
N GLU A 363 -14.53 -6.02 31.65
CA GLU A 363 -15.96 -5.89 31.97
C GLU A 363 -16.77 -7.18 31.75
N LYS A 364 -16.20 -8.20 31.06
CA LYS A 364 -16.92 -9.43 30.73
C LYS A 364 -16.45 -10.63 31.53
N PRO A 365 -17.26 -11.71 31.60
CA PRO A 365 -16.84 -12.96 32.22
C PRO A 365 -15.53 -13.52 31.64
N ARG A 366 -14.72 -14.13 32.48
CA ARG A 366 -13.36 -14.63 32.14
C ARG A 366 -13.32 -15.56 30.92
N TRP A 367 -14.38 -16.31 30.65
CA TRP A 367 -14.40 -17.26 29.54
C TRP A 367 -14.30 -16.57 28.16
N TRP A 368 -14.81 -15.32 28.00
CA TRP A 368 -14.62 -14.55 26.77
C TRP A 368 -13.13 -14.25 26.51
N GLY A 369 -12.43 -13.83 27.55
CA GLY A 369 -10.99 -13.61 27.47
C GLY A 369 -10.20 -14.91 27.22
N ASN A 370 -10.68 -16.06 27.72
CA ASN A 370 -10.07 -17.35 27.42
C ASN A 370 -10.21 -17.74 25.94
N ILE A 371 -11.37 -17.50 25.32
CA ILE A 371 -11.57 -17.73 23.87
C ILE A 371 -10.59 -16.86 23.07
N MET A 372 -10.50 -15.56 23.39
CA MET A 372 -9.54 -14.67 22.73
C MET A 372 -8.10 -15.16 22.89
N LEU A 373 -7.74 -15.62 24.08
CA LEU A 373 -6.40 -16.17 24.33
C LEU A 373 -6.13 -17.40 23.48
N VAL A 374 -7.07 -18.34 23.41
CA VAL A 374 -6.91 -19.55 22.57
C VAL A 374 -6.74 -19.18 21.10
N LEU A 375 -7.59 -18.28 20.57
CA LEU A 375 -7.49 -17.80 19.18
C LEU A 375 -6.12 -17.18 18.90
N GLN A 376 -5.65 -16.29 19.78
CA GLN A 376 -4.34 -15.64 19.58
C GLN A 376 -3.17 -16.60 19.80
N SER A 377 -3.27 -17.57 20.71
CA SER A 377 -2.24 -18.59 20.90
C SER A 377 -2.08 -19.46 19.64
N VAL A 378 -3.18 -19.87 19.03
CA VAL A 378 -3.17 -20.61 17.75
C VAL A 378 -2.50 -19.78 16.65
N LEU A 379 -2.82 -18.48 16.56
CA LEU A 379 -2.20 -17.58 15.58
C LEU A 379 -0.71 -17.38 15.83
N VAL A 380 -0.27 -17.21 17.09
CA VAL A 380 1.16 -17.08 17.44
C VAL A 380 1.93 -18.34 17.05
N VAL A 381 1.38 -19.52 17.36
CA VAL A 381 1.99 -20.81 16.98
C VAL A 381 1.99 -20.97 15.44
N GLY A 382 0.90 -20.62 14.78
CA GLY A 382 0.80 -20.66 13.32
C GLY A 382 1.83 -19.77 12.63
N LEU A 383 1.99 -18.52 13.10
CA LEU A 383 3.01 -17.60 12.59
C LEU A 383 4.43 -18.11 12.82
N ALA A 384 4.70 -18.67 14.02
CA ALA A 384 6.00 -19.26 14.31
C ALA A 384 6.31 -20.43 13.37
N SER A 385 5.33 -21.34 13.18
CA SER A 385 5.49 -22.51 12.31
C SER A 385 5.66 -22.11 10.85
N ALA A 386 4.85 -21.18 10.34
CA ALA A 386 4.97 -20.70 8.97
C ALA A 386 6.33 -20.01 8.73
N THR A 387 6.80 -19.20 9.68
CA THR A 387 8.10 -18.53 9.57
C THR A 387 9.25 -19.54 9.61
N LEU A 388 9.17 -20.56 10.45
CA LEU A 388 10.16 -21.65 10.49
C LEU A 388 10.19 -22.44 9.19
N LEU A 389 9.02 -22.73 8.58
CA LEU A 389 8.96 -23.38 7.26
C LEU A 389 9.66 -22.53 6.18
N LEU A 390 9.48 -21.21 6.22
CA LEU A 390 10.20 -20.32 5.30
C LEU A 390 11.72 -20.38 5.51
N LEU A 391 12.19 -20.35 6.77
CA LEU A 391 13.62 -20.34 7.12
C LEU A 391 14.34 -21.68 6.92
N ILE A 392 13.62 -22.81 7.04
CA ILE A 392 14.25 -24.14 7.00
C ILE A 392 14.04 -24.80 5.65
N VAL A 393 12.85 -24.62 5.04
CA VAL A 393 12.46 -25.34 3.83
C VAL A 393 12.52 -24.46 2.60
N ALA A 394 11.76 -23.35 2.57
CA ALA A 394 11.62 -22.57 1.35
C ALA A 394 12.89 -21.75 1.04
N PHE A 395 13.43 -21.04 2.02
CA PHE A 395 14.62 -20.21 1.88
C PHE A 395 15.59 -20.48 3.05
N PRO A 396 16.34 -21.61 3.02
CA PRO A 396 17.25 -21.94 4.11
C PRO A 396 18.32 -20.88 4.33
N THR A 397 18.57 -20.52 5.60
CA THR A 397 19.61 -19.53 5.95
C THR A 397 20.48 -19.96 7.10
N LYS A 398 21.78 -19.60 6.99
CA LYS A 398 22.78 -19.74 8.08
C LYS A 398 23.05 -18.41 8.77
N ASN A 399 22.35 -17.33 8.40
CA ASN A 399 22.56 -16.01 8.98
C ASN A 399 22.12 -15.99 10.45
N LEU A 400 23.12 -15.95 11.34
CA LEU A 400 22.91 -15.99 12.80
C LEU A 400 22.06 -14.82 13.30
N LEU A 401 22.18 -13.61 12.71
CA LEU A 401 21.42 -12.43 13.13
C LEU A 401 19.92 -12.62 12.88
N VAL A 402 19.54 -13.21 11.73
CA VAL A 402 18.13 -13.52 11.41
C VAL A 402 17.54 -14.43 12.47
N TRP A 403 18.30 -15.50 12.82
CA TRP A 403 17.87 -16.50 13.81
C TRP A 403 17.80 -15.93 15.23
N VAL A 404 18.82 -15.22 15.68
CA VAL A 404 18.88 -14.67 17.06
C VAL A 404 17.73 -13.70 17.31
N VAL A 405 17.45 -12.78 16.37
CA VAL A 405 16.35 -11.82 16.53
C VAL A 405 14.99 -12.53 16.43
N PHE A 406 14.81 -13.43 15.46
CA PHE A 406 13.57 -14.20 15.33
C PHE A 406 13.27 -15.01 16.59
N VAL A 407 14.23 -15.84 17.06
CA VAL A 407 14.06 -16.68 18.25
C VAL A 407 13.86 -15.81 19.50
N GLY A 408 14.59 -14.71 19.62
CA GLY A 408 14.45 -13.78 20.74
C GLY A 408 13.04 -13.14 20.78
N LEU A 409 12.57 -12.55 19.68
CA LEU A 409 11.24 -11.94 19.62
C LEU A 409 10.12 -12.97 19.77
N MET A 410 10.23 -14.12 19.10
CA MET A 410 9.25 -15.19 19.20
C MET A 410 9.25 -15.81 20.60
N GLY A 411 10.40 -15.95 21.24
CA GLY A 411 10.54 -16.40 22.64
C GLY A 411 9.81 -15.45 23.59
N VAL A 412 9.99 -14.13 23.41
CA VAL A 412 9.24 -13.13 24.20
C VAL A 412 7.74 -13.18 23.89
N ALA A 413 7.35 -13.37 22.63
CA ALA A 413 5.94 -13.52 22.23
C ALA A 413 5.30 -14.74 22.93
N ILE A 414 5.94 -15.91 22.86
CA ILE A 414 5.46 -17.14 23.50
C ILE A 414 5.44 -17.00 25.03
N SER A 415 6.50 -16.47 25.65
CA SER A 415 6.53 -16.25 27.09
C SER A 415 5.43 -15.29 27.56
N SER A 416 5.05 -14.33 26.74
CA SER A 416 3.96 -13.39 27.01
C SER A 416 2.59 -14.09 27.13
N LEU A 417 2.38 -15.23 26.47
CA LEU A 417 1.16 -16.06 26.60
C LEU A 417 0.95 -16.57 28.03
N PHE A 418 2.03 -16.74 28.79
CA PHE A 418 2.02 -17.19 30.19
C PHE A 418 2.05 -16.04 31.21
N SER A 419 1.98 -14.78 30.75
CA SER A 419 1.99 -13.60 31.60
C SER A 419 0.77 -13.58 32.53
N LYS A 420 0.91 -12.95 33.72
CA LYS A 420 -0.22 -12.66 34.62
C LYS A 420 -1.19 -11.62 34.03
N SER A 421 -0.73 -10.78 33.09
CA SER A 421 -1.55 -9.76 32.41
C SER A 421 -2.23 -10.34 31.17
N ARG A 422 -3.56 -10.36 31.15
CA ARG A 422 -4.34 -10.78 29.98
C ARG A 422 -4.07 -9.92 28.74
N VAL A 423 -3.78 -8.65 28.93
CA VAL A 423 -3.43 -7.75 27.82
C VAL A 423 -2.09 -8.19 27.20
N ASN A 424 -1.09 -8.57 28.01
CA ASN A 424 0.16 -9.10 27.49
C ASN A 424 -0.05 -10.44 26.76
N GLN A 425 -0.89 -11.32 27.32
CA GLN A 425 -1.20 -12.61 26.69
C GLN A 425 -1.81 -12.47 25.30
N ILE A 426 -2.62 -11.45 25.06
CA ILE A 426 -3.37 -11.28 23.80
C ILE A 426 -2.68 -10.27 22.88
N VAL A 427 -2.35 -9.08 23.40
CA VAL A 427 -1.87 -7.99 22.55
C VAL A 427 -0.36 -8.05 22.34
N LEU A 428 0.42 -8.19 23.40
CA LEU A 428 1.89 -8.19 23.29
C LEU A 428 2.39 -9.44 22.56
N SER A 429 1.88 -10.63 22.89
CA SER A 429 2.28 -11.87 22.25
C SER A 429 2.05 -11.86 20.74
N SER A 430 0.86 -11.45 20.31
CA SER A 430 0.49 -11.44 18.89
C SER A 430 1.25 -10.36 18.10
N ALA A 431 1.42 -9.17 18.70
CA ALA A 431 2.20 -8.10 18.08
C ALA A 431 3.65 -8.53 17.85
N LEU A 432 4.31 -9.09 18.88
CA LEU A 432 5.71 -9.52 18.77
C LEU A 432 5.88 -10.72 17.84
N ALA A 433 4.92 -11.64 17.79
CA ALA A 433 4.96 -12.77 16.85
C ALA A 433 4.93 -12.28 15.39
N LEU A 434 4.07 -11.31 15.06
CA LEU A 434 4.04 -10.76 13.71
C LEU A 434 5.28 -9.90 13.41
N ILE A 435 5.79 -9.14 14.37
CA ILE A 435 7.05 -8.40 14.20
C ILE A 435 8.20 -9.39 13.92
N ALA A 436 8.28 -10.52 14.66
CA ALA A 436 9.29 -11.55 14.43
C ALA A 436 9.19 -12.18 13.04
N ALA A 437 7.96 -12.46 12.57
CA ALA A 437 7.74 -12.96 11.21
C ALA A 437 8.19 -11.92 10.15
N ASN A 438 7.80 -10.65 10.30
CA ASN A 438 8.19 -9.60 9.35
C ASN A 438 9.68 -9.23 9.45
N TRP A 439 10.35 -9.45 10.58
CA TRP A 439 11.81 -9.41 10.66
C TRP A 439 12.43 -10.41 9.67
N VAL A 440 11.99 -11.66 9.70
CA VAL A 440 12.47 -12.70 8.78
C VAL A 440 12.13 -12.36 7.33
N LEU A 441 10.90 -11.90 7.07
CA LEU A 441 10.50 -11.49 5.72
C LEU A 441 11.42 -10.40 5.18
N ASN A 442 11.64 -9.32 5.94
CA ASN A 442 12.40 -8.15 5.48
C ASN A 442 13.91 -8.39 5.43
N THR A 443 14.48 -9.22 6.34
CA THR A 443 15.92 -9.42 6.40
C THR A 443 16.44 -10.61 5.59
N HIS A 444 15.54 -11.50 5.18
CA HIS A 444 15.95 -12.72 4.47
C HIS A 444 15.04 -13.09 3.31
N VAL A 445 13.72 -13.28 3.53
CA VAL A 445 12.85 -13.84 2.50
C VAL A 445 12.70 -12.89 1.29
N TYR A 446 12.40 -11.59 1.52
CA TYR A 446 12.32 -10.63 0.42
C TYR A 446 13.65 -10.43 -0.32
N PRO A 447 14.83 -10.30 0.33
CA PRO A 447 16.10 -10.28 -0.38
C PRO A 447 16.35 -11.51 -1.27
N GLU A 448 15.94 -12.72 -0.83
CA GLU A 448 16.02 -13.92 -1.67
C GLU A 448 15.03 -13.88 -2.84
N LEU A 449 13.81 -13.38 -2.62
CA LEU A 449 12.81 -13.23 -3.68
C LEU A 449 13.23 -12.20 -4.74
N PHE A 450 13.83 -11.08 -4.34
CA PHE A 450 14.27 -10.03 -5.28
C PHE A 450 15.40 -10.47 -6.22
N LYS A 451 16.07 -11.61 -5.96
CA LYS A 451 16.98 -12.23 -6.94
C LYS A 451 16.26 -12.65 -8.22
N TYR A 452 14.96 -12.89 -8.14
CA TYR A 452 14.11 -13.28 -9.27
C TYR A 452 13.31 -12.10 -9.86
N GLN A 453 13.63 -10.86 -9.46
CA GLN A 453 13.11 -9.63 -10.05
C GLN A 453 14.25 -8.94 -10.83
N PRO A 454 14.43 -9.26 -12.12
CA PRO A 454 15.66 -9.00 -12.84
C PRO A 454 15.92 -7.53 -13.20
N GLY A 455 14.93 -6.65 -13.13
CA GLY A 455 15.06 -5.25 -13.56
C GLY A 455 16.20 -4.49 -12.87
N ARG A 456 16.39 -4.69 -11.55
CA ARG A 456 17.52 -4.12 -10.84
C ARG A 456 18.87 -4.64 -11.35
N TRP A 457 19.00 -5.95 -11.51
CA TRP A 457 20.24 -6.59 -11.94
C TRP A 457 20.63 -6.19 -13.37
N ALA A 458 19.64 -6.07 -14.26
CA ALA A 458 19.83 -5.56 -15.61
C ALA A 458 20.28 -4.08 -15.58
N ALA A 459 19.70 -3.26 -14.72
CA ALA A 459 20.11 -1.86 -14.54
C ALA A 459 21.54 -1.75 -13.99
N GLU A 460 21.89 -2.52 -12.96
CA GLU A 460 23.26 -2.57 -12.42
C GLU A 460 24.26 -2.99 -13.52
N TYR A 461 23.92 -4.00 -14.32
CA TYR A 461 24.78 -4.44 -15.44
C TYR A 461 25.06 -3.32 -16.45
N VAL A 462 24.00 -2.59 -16.90
CA VAL A 462 24.21 -1.51 -17.89
C VAL A 462 25.01 -0.33 -17.32
N LEU A 463 24.85 -0.04 -16.03
CA LEU A 463 25.62 1.00 -15.34
C LEU A 463 27.09 0.59 -15.16
N GLU A 464 27.38 -0.65 -14.73
CA GLU A 464 28.74 -1.18 -14.60
C GLU A 464 29.48 -1.21 -15.93
N LYS A 465 28.81 -1.62 -17.00
CA LYS A 465 29.36 -1.63 -18.36
C LYS A 465 29.38 -0.24 -18.99
N LYS A 466 28.83 0.78 -18.32
CA LYS A 466 28.76 2.16 -18.84
C LYS A 466 28.16 2.24 -20.23
N LEU A 467 27.09 1.46 -20.47
CA LEU A 467 26.43 1.47 -21.78
C LEU A 467 25.76 2.83 -22.02
N PRO A 468 25.80 3.36 -23.26
CA PRO A 468 25.23 4.67 -23.57
C PRO A 468 23.72 4.71 -23.37
N LYS A 469 23.21 5.65 -22.54
CA LYS A 469 21.78 5.76 -22.22
C LYS A 469 20.90 5.97 -23.45
N ASP A 470 21.41 6.67 -24.48
CA ASP A 470 20.72 6.91 -25.75
C ASP A 470 20.58 5.67 -26.65
N GLN A 471 21.26 4.59 -26.31
CA GLN A 471 21.23 3.30 -27.00
C GLN A 471 20.52 2.20 -26.18
N LEU A 472 19.96 2.56 -25.00
CA LEU A 472 19.22 1.64 -24.14
C LEU A 472 17.72 1.75 -24.42
N PHE A 473 17.09 0.61 -24.60
CA PHE A 473 15.66 0.48 -24.86
C PHE A 473 15.04 -0.61 -24.02
N ILE A 474 13.72 -0.62 -23.94
CA ILE A 474 12.94 -1.71 -23.33
C ILE A 474 12.08 -2.39 -24.40
N GLY A 475 11.84 -3.68 -24.26
CA GLY A 475 10.88 -4.40 -25.08
C GLY A 475 9.45 -3.90 -24.85
N PRO A 476 8.54 -4.07 -25.82
CA PRO A 476 7.13 -3.76 -25.65
C PRO A 476 6.52 -4.65 -24.53
N SER A 477 6.41 -4.14 -23.34
CA SER A 477 5.87 -4.86 -22.18
C SER A 477 5.33 -3.88 -21.13
N HIS A 478 4.32 -4.32 -20.38
CA HIS A 478 3.75 -3.56 -19.27
C HIS A 478 4.64 -3.51 -18.02
N GLY A 479 5.74 -4.25 -17.97
CA GLY A 479 6.71 -4.28 -16.88
C GLY A 479 7.94 -3.42 -17.13
N PHE A 480 9.04 -3.82 -16.52
CA PHE A 480 10.38 -3.20 -16.63
C PHE A 480 10.53 -1.83 -15.95
N PHE A 481 9.59 -1.45 -15.07
CA PHE A 481 9.67 -0.18 -14.37
C PHE A 481 10.81 -0.15 -13.34
N SER A 482 11.14 -1.29 -12.71
CA SER A 482 12.29 -1.39 -11.83
C SER A 482 13.60 -1.15 -12.60
N TYR A 483 13.72 -1.66 -13.82
CA TYR A 483 14.86 -1.37 -14.69
C TYR A 483 14.97 0.15 -14.96
N CYS A 484 13.88 0.81 -15.30
CA CYS A 484 13.87 2.26 -15.56
C CYS A 484 14.27 3.06 -14.31
N PHE A 485 13.76 2.67 -13.14
CA PHE A 485 14.09 3.34 -11.88
C PHE A 485 15.56 3.20 -11.51
N TYR A 486 16.11 1.98 -11.55
CA TYR A 486 17.49 1.73 -11.14
C TYR A 486 18.54 2.19 -12.17
N ALA A 487 18.21 2.13 -13.46
CA ALA A 487 19.08 2.68 -14.50
C ALA A 487 18.94 4.22 -14.65
N ASP A 488 18.08 4.83 -13.83
CA ASP A 488 17.82 6.26 -13.78
C ASP A 488 17.52 6.85 -15.17
N GLY A 489 16.49 6.29 -15.82
CA GLY A 489 16.09 6.73 -17.16
C GLY A 489 14.67 6.38 -17.57
N ALA A 490 14.08 7.22 -18.39
CA ALA A 490 12.84 6.97 -19.11
C ALA A 490 13.16 6.35 -20.47
N PHE A 491 13.33 5.02 -20.52
CA PHE A 491 13.72 4.32 -21.75
C PHE A 491 12.51 4.10 -22.66
N ALA A 492 12.69 4.44 -23.94
CA ALA A 492 11.69 4.23 -24.96
C ALA A 492 11.55 2.73 -25.32
N GLU A 493 10.40 2.35 -25.84
CA GLU A 493 10.22 1.02 -26.39
C GLU A 493 11.05 0.82 -27.66
N ALA A 494 11.61 -0.38 -27.81
CA ALA A 494 12.43 -0.78 -28.95
C ALA A 494 11.57 -1.06 -30.18
N THR A 495 10.87 -0.03 -30.66
CA THR A 495 10.13 -0.05 -31.92
C THR A 495 11.09 0.20 -33.09
N GLU A 496 10.67 -0.18 -34.30
CA GLU A 496 11.44 0.11 -35.53
C GLU A 496 11.80 1.59 -35.69
N VAL A 497 10.84 2.46 -35.34
CA VAL A 497 11.00 3.91 -35.43
C VAL A 497 12.12 4.40 -34.52
N ASN A 498 12.25 3.80 -33.33
CA ASN A 498 13.21 4.23 -32.33
C ASN A 498 14.62 3.64 -32.56
N ILE A 499 14.74 2.38 -32.96
CA ILE A 499 16.05 1.70 -33.02
C ILE A 499 16.70 1.75 -34.41
N ARG A 500 15.90 1.80 -35.49
CA ARG A 500 16.43 1.80 -36.90
C ARG A 500 17.37 2.97 -37.20
N PRO A 501 17.11 4.22 -36.74
CA PRO A 501 18.04 5.33 -36.98
C PRO A 501 19.44 5.11 -36.37
N LEU A 502 19.51 4.47 -35.18
CA LEU A 502 20.79 4.16 -34.53
C LEU A 502 21.54 3.04 -35.27
N LEU A 503 20.83 1.98 -35.63
CA LEU A 503 21.41 0.87 -36.41
C LEU A 503 21.90 1.34 -37.76
N SER A 504 21.19 2.26 -38.47
CA SER A 504 21.64 2.82 -39.74
C SER A 504 22.91 3.67 -39.61
N GLN A 505 23.20 4.22 -38.41
CA GLN A 505 24.45 4.92 -38.09
C GLN A 505 25.59 3.97 -37.66
N GLY A 506 25.38 2.66 -37.68
CA GLY A 506 26.35 1.67 -37.20
C GLY A 506 26.48 1.58 -35.68
N LYS A 507 25.54 2.17 -34.93
CA LYS A 507 25.55 2.11 -33.48
C LYS A 507 24.78 0.89 -32.98
N PRO A 508 25.32 0.10 -32.07
CA PRO A 508 24.59 -0.98 -31.44
C PRO A 508 23.46 -0.43 -30.52
N VAL A 509 22.40 -1.22 -30.34
CA VAL A 509 21.35 -0.91 -29.37
C VAL A 509 21.20 -2.08 -28.40
N TRP A 510 20.89 -1.75 -27.15
CA TRP A 510 20.62 -2.74 -26.10
C TRP A 510 19.15 -2.66 -25.70
N VAL A 511 18.47 -3.80 -25.71
CA VAL A 511 17.05 -3.90 -25.39
C VAL A 511 16.87 -4.83 -24.21
N TYR A 512 16.30 -4.32 -23.12
CA TYR A 512 15.87 -5.16 -22.00
C TYR A 512 14.50 -5.76 -22.33
N ALA A 513 14.41 -7.09 -22.45
CA ALA A 513 13.26 -7.79 -23.03
C ALA A 513 13.01 -9.16 -22.39
N ASN A 514 11.79 -9.67 -22.51
CA ASN A 514 11.46 -11.05 -22.20
C ASN A 514 11.89 -12.00 -23.34
N LYS A 515 11.72 -13.30 -23.13
CA LYS A 515 12.11 -14.34 -24.09
C LYS A 515 11.39 -14.20 -25.43
N GLU A 516 10.10 -13.85 -25.43
CA GLU A 516 9.30 -13.67 -26.65
C GLU A 516 9.90 -12.60 -27.55
N TYR A 517 10.23 -11.44 -26.99
CA TYR A 517 10.85 -10.34 -27.75
C TYR A 517 12.30 -10.62 -28.11
N PHE A 518 13.05 -11.37 -27.30
CA PHE A 518 14.39 -11.82 -27.69
C PHE A 518 14.33 -12.67 -28.98
N GLU A 519 13.43 -13.65 -29.03
CA GLU A 519 13.26 -14.49 -30.25
C GLU A 519 12.72 -13.67 -31.42
N TYR A 520 11.82 -12.71 -31.17
CA TYR A 520 11.36 -11.79 -32.23
C TYR A 520 12.53 -10.99 -32.84
N TYR A 521 13.40 -10.38 -32.01
CA TYR A 521 14.54 -9.62 -32.51
C TYR A 521 15.54 -10.52 -33.25
N LYS A 522 15.77 -11.72 -32.75
CA LYS A 522 16.66 -12.70 -33.37
C LYS A 522 16.18 -13.16 -34.76
N ALA A 523 14.86 -13.29 -34.91
CA ALA A 523 14.28 -13.60 -36.25
C ALA A 523 14.35 -12.42 -37.22
N LYS A 524 14.36 -11.18 -36.70
CA LYS A 524 14.23 -9.97 -37.51
C LYS A 524 15.57 -9.34 -37.90
N TYR A 525 16.56 -9.40 -37.01
CA TYR A 525 17.86 -8.78 -37.23
C TYR A 525 18.96 -9.85 -37.35
N PRO A 526 19.95 -9.68 -38.22
CA PRO A 526 20.97 -10.70 -38.48
C PRO A 526 21.97 -10.87 -37.33
N ASN A 527 22.26 -9.78 -36.60
CA ASN A 527 23.28 -9.75 -35.58
C ASN A 527 22.63 -9.43 -34.23
N VAL A 528 22.03 -10.43 -33.60
CA VAL A 528 21.39 -10.35 -32.30
C VAL A 528 22.01 -11.36 -31.35
N GLN A 529 22.43 -10.89 -30.19
CA GLN A 529 22.96 -11.76 -29.14
C GLN A 529 22.40 -11.38 -27.77
N ALA A 530 22.28 -12.37 -26.89
CA ALA A 530 22.00 -12.12 -25.48
C ALA A 530 23.30 -11.63 -24.80
N GLU A 531 23.37 -10.35 -24.49
CA GLU A 531 24.48 -9.75 -23.74
C GLU A 531 24.51 -10.25 -22.29
N ALA A 532 23.33 -10.35 -21.66
CA ALA A 532 23.14 -10.91 -20.33
C ALA A 532 21.76 -11.56 -20.20
N VAL A 533 21.65 -12.55 -19.32
CA VAL A 533 20.40 -13.28 -19.02
C VAL A 533 20.16 -13.24 -17.51
N PHE A 534 18.93 -12.99 -17.12
CA PHE A 534 18.54 -12.82 -15.73
C PHE A 534 17.35 -13.71 -15.38
N PRO A 535 17.37 -14.41 -14.21
CA PRO A 535 16.23 -15.19 -13.76
C PRO A 535 15.05 -14.30 -13.38
N SER A 536 13.85 -14.69 -13.79
CA SER A 536 12.61 -13.93 -13.57
C SER A 536 11.51 -14.80 -12.97
N TYR A 537 10.80 -14.25 -11.99
CA TYR A 537 9.58 -14.84 -11.43
C TYR A 537 8.66 -13.74 -10.92
N HIS A 538 7.34 -13.96 -11.00
CA HIS A 538 6.36 -13.01 -10.48
C HIS A 538 6.25 -13.11 -8.95
N ILE A 539 7.16 -12.45 -8.23
CA ILE A 539 7.37 -12.59 -6.79
C ILE A 539 6.19 -12.15 -5.91
N SER A 540 5.23 -11.42 -6.43
CA SER A 540 3.99 -11.06 -5.71
C SER A 540 2.93 -12.18 -5.74
N GLN A 541 3.13 -13.24 -6.52
CA GLN A 541 2.23 -14.40 -6.65
C GLN A 541 2.98 -15.70 -6.35
N LEU A 542 3.37 -15.89 -5.09
CA LEU A 542 4.12 -17.08 -4.67
C LEU A 542 3.25 -18.34 -4.78
N THR A 543 3.72 -19.32 -5.55
CA THR A 543 3.07 -20.63 -5.67
C THR A 543 3.77 -21.68 -4.77
N PRO A 544 3.07 -22.74 -4.34
CA PRO A 544 3.71 -23.86 -3.64
C PRO A 544 4.87 -24.49 -4.43
N ALA A 545 4.75 -24.55 -5.76
CA ALA A 545 5.79 -25.05 -6.64
C ALA A 545 7.07 -24.20 -6.60
N PHE A 546 6.95 -22.87 -6.53
CA PHE A 546 8.08 -21.96 -6.40
C PHE A 546 8.68 -22.00 -4.98
N LEU A 547 7.86 -22.12 -3.95
CA LEU A 547 8.32 -22.21 -2.56
C LEU A 547 9.09 -23.51 -2.27
N ASN A 548 8.82 -24.58 -3.01
CA ASN A 548 9.54 -25.84 -2.89
C ASN A 548 10.88 -25.77 -3.68
N PRO A 549 12.04 -25.89 -3.01
CA PRO A 549 13.34 -25.82 -3.69
C PRO A 549 13.53 -26.83 -4.82
N ALA A 550 12.92 -28.02 -4.71
CA ALA A 550 13.04 -29.08 -5.71
C ALA A 550 12.32 -28.78 -7.04
N THR A 551 11.30 -27.90 -7.01
CA THR A 551 10.51 -27.56 -8.21
C THR A 551 10.65 -26.09 -8.61
N ARG A 552 11.39 -25.28 -7.85
CA ARG A 552 11.56 -23.85 -8.07
C ARG A 552 12.14 -23.52 -9.44
N GLU A 553 13.21 -24.20 -9.83
CA GLU A 553 13.90 -23.93 -11.10
C GLU A 553 12.97 -24.06 -12.31
N ALA A 554 12.02 -24.99 -12.26
CA ALA A 554 11.04 -25.18 -13.34
C ALA A 554 9.99 -24.04 -13.43
N GLN A 555 9.93 -23.16 -12.43
CA GLN A 555 9.02 -22.01 -12.40
C GLN A 555 9.69 -20.70 -12.81
N ILE A 556 11.01 -20.72 -13.03
CA ILE A 556 11.79 -19.52 -13.33
C ILE A 556 11.78 -19.30 -14.85
N GLU A 557 11.41 -18.11 -15.24
CA GLU A 557 11.52 -17.59 -16.59
C GLU A 557 12.84 -16.83 -16.74
N GLU A 558 13.15 -16.41 -17.96
CA GLU A 558 14.34 -15.63 -18.27
C GLU A 558 13.97 -14.29 -18.86
N GLN A 559 14.71 -13.25 -18.47
CA GLN A 559 14.73 -11.95 -19.14
C GLN A 559 16.14 -11.66 -19.65
N TYR A 560 16.21 -10.92 -20.74
CA TYR A 560 17.41 -10.74 -21.53
C TYR A 560 17.77 -9.27 -21.66
N LEU A 561 19.04 -8.97 -21.57
CA LEU A 561 19.59 -7.77 -22.19
C LEU A 561 20.08 -8.15 -23.57
N VAL A 562 19.37 -7.72 -24.59
CA VAL A 562 19.60 -8.10 -25.99
C VAL A 562 20.42 -7.02 -26.66
N LYS A 563 21.56 -7.39 -27.24
CA LYS A 563 22.36 -6.50 -28.09
C LYS A 563 22.00 -6.74 -29.54
N ILE A 564 21.68 -5.68 -30.28
CA ILE A 564 21.39 -5.66 -31.71
C ILE A 564 22.45 -4.79 -32.38
N GLU A 565 23.20 -5.36 -33.31
CA GLU A 565 24.22 -4.63 -34.06
C GLU A 565 23.76 -4.39 -35.50
N ALA A 566 24.23 -3.28 -36.08
CA ALA A 566 24.08 -3.04 -37.51
C ALA A 566 24.79 -4.14 -38.33
N LYS A 567 24.37 -4.32 -39.58
CA LYS A 567 25.04 -5.23 -40.52
C LYS A 567 26.47 -4.78 -40.79
#